data_93013073a9f433a882fcc2d9c66c7ffe
#
_entry.id   93013073a9f433a882fcc2d9c66c7ffe
#
_cell.length_a   1.000
_cell.length_b   1.000
_cell.length_c   1.000
_cell.angle_alpha   90.00
_cell.angle_beta   90.00
_cell.angle_gamma   90.00
#
_symmetry.space_group_name_H-M   'P 1'
#
loop_
_entity.id
_entity.type
_entity.pdbx_description
1 polymer ?
#
loop_
_entity_poly.entity_id
_entity_poly.type
_entity_poly.pdbx_seq_one_letter_code
_entity_poly.pdbx_strand_id
1 'polypeptide(L)'
;MADKNKRPPRIDLKSPDGKFGRLMQIGGTALVVLFAVVLVFYIVTSHDKKGGGATAGAIRVTSSKLVAQPGTSNPKAVVSLYEDFLCPACGNFERGFGPTVSRLIDIGAIAADYTMVDILSSPRNDNYSARAAAAAYCVADESIDAFRRFHTALFSKDIQPSEVGKTFPDNAKLIELAREAGVVGKVPDCINSGKYLSKVDGLAAAANIHATPTVKINGTEYEWSTPEALVAKIKEIVGDIPGMDTAATAPAA
;
A
#
# COMPACT_ATOMS: atom_id res chain seq x y z
N MET A 1 76.15 -11.45 48.48
CA MET A 1 75.36 -12.68 48.55
C MET A 1 73.89 -12.29 48.47
N ALA A 2 73.26 -12.60 47.40
CA ALA A 2 71.89 -12.17 47.06
C ALA A 2 70.93 -13.26 47.48
N ASP A 3 69.94 -12.90 48.26
CA ASP A 3 68.84 -13.81 48.63
C ASP A 3 67.73 -13.73 47.61
N LYS A 4 67.55 -14.80 46.80
CA LYS A 4 66.48 -15.03 45.86
C LYS A 4 65.46 -15.92 46.54
N ASN A 5 64.33 -15.38 46.99
CA ASN A 5 63.10 -16.15 47.01
C ASN A 5 61.89 -15.29 47.50
N LYS A 6 61.38 -14.44 46.68
CA LYS A 6 60.00 -13.91 46.90
C LYS A 6 59.08 -14.45 45.80
N ARG A 7 58.24 -15.44 46.15
CA ARG A 7 57.14 -15.93 45.38
C ARG A 7 56.07 -14.83 45.37
N PRO A 8 55.42 -14.52 44.18
CA PRO A 8 54.31 -13.58 44.14
C PRO A 8 53.12 -14.15 44.91
N PRO A 9 52.25 -13.27 45.47
CA PRO A 9 51.07 -13.70 46.20
C PRO A 9 50.07 -14.37 45.23
N ARG A 10 49.62 -15.56 45.62
CA ARG A 10 48.50 -16.25 44.95
C ARG A 10 47.20 -15.43 45.24
N ILE A 11 46.57 -14.94 44.24
CA ILE A 11 45.21 -14.38 44.34
C ILE A 11 44.25 -15.56 44.41
N ASP A 12 43.74 -15.86 45.58
CA ASP A 12 42.63 -16.80 45.75
C ASP A 12 41.36 -16.14 45.25
N LEU A 13 40.97 -16.50 44.03
CA LEU A 13 39.63 -16.21 43.50
C LEU A 13 38.63 -17.14 44.22
N LYS A 14 38.16 -16.69 45.37
CA LYS A 14 37.09 -17.34 46.11
C LYS A 14 35.82 -17.30 45.23
N SER A 15 35.44 -18.46 44.69
CA SER A 15 34.13 -18.65 44.03
C SER A 15 33.03 -18.25 45.00
N PRO A 16 32.05 -17.44 44.59
CA PRO A 16 30.88 -17.20 45.40
C PRO A 16 29.95 -18.42 45.32
N ASP A 17 30.25 -19.44 46.09
CA ASP A 17 29.32 -20.51 46.40
C ASP A 17 28.28 -19.97 47.39
N GLY A 18 27.22 -19.44 46.86
CA GLY A 18 26.09 -18.98 47.64
C GLY A 18 24.79 -19.07 46.82
N LYS A 19 23.72 -19.45 47.48
CA LYS A 19 22.32 -19.50 46.92
C LYS A 19 21.97 -18.26 46.09
N PHE A 20 22.67 -17.14 46.31
CA PHE A 20 22.57 -15.89 45.54
C PHE A 20 23.05 -16.00 44.09
N GLY A 21 24.13 -16.76 43.83
CA GLY A 21 24.66 -16.95 42.45
C GLY A 21 23.70 -17.79 41.58
N ARG A 22 23.06 -18.82 42.19
CA ARG A 22 22.04 -19.61 41.46
C ARG A 22 20.78 -18.82 41.19
N LEU A 23 20.33 -17.95 42.13
CA LEU A 23 19.19 -17.09 41.93
C LEU A 23 19.44 -16.07 40.80
N MET A 24 20.63 -15.48 40.72
CA MET A 24 21.03 -14.57 39.63
C MET A 24 21.13 -15.29 38.28
N GLN A 25 21.64 -16.52 38.22
CA GLN A 25 21.70 -17.28 36.98
C GLN A 25 20.31 -17.68 36.48
N ILE A 26 19.40 -18.12 37.36
CA ILE A 26 18.03 -18.49 37.00
C ILE A 26 17.23 -17.23 36.61
N GLY A 27 17.41 -16.13 37.34
CA GLY A 27 16.75 -14.85 37.00
C GLY A 27 17.23 -14.26 35.68
N GLY A 28 18.56 -14.33 35.41
CA GLY A 28 19.12 -13.84 34.13
C GLY A 28 18.66 -14.66 32.93
N THR A 29 18.64 -16.00 33.03
CA THR A 29 18.14 -16.86 31.94
C THR A 29 16.65 -16.71 31.72
N ALA A 30 15.84 -16.57 32.78
CA ALA A 30 14.41 -16.34 32.67
C ALA A 30 14.11 -15.00 31.94
N LEU A 31 14.88 -13.95 32.24
CA LEU A 31 14.73 -12.63 31.62
C LEU A 31 15.10 -12.64 30.12
N VAL A 32 16.17 -13.35 29.75
CA VAL A 32 16.59 -13.53 28.36
C VAL A 32 15.54 -14.34 27.56
N VAL A 33 15.02 -15.42 28.16
CA VAL A 33 13.96 -16.23 27.51
C VAL A 33 12.69 -15.41 27.34
N LEU A 34 12.29 -14.65 28.34
CA LEU A 34 11.10 -13.79 28.27
C LEU A 34 11.27 -12.70 27.22
N PHE A 35 12.47 -12.08 27.13
CA PHE A 35 12.78 -11.11 26.08
C PHE A 35 12.77 -11.74 24.69
N ALA A 36 13.33 -12.96 24.53
CA ALA A 36 13.28 -13.68 23.27
C ALA A 36 11.85 -14.04 22.85
N VAL A 37 11.01 -14.49 23.79
CA VAL A 37 9.59 -14.79 23.53
C VAL A 37 8.83 -13.52 23.15
N VAL A 38 9.03 -12.40 23.86
CA VAL A 38 8.42 -11.10 23.53
C VAL A 38 8.89 -10.61 22.16
N LEU A 39 10.18 -10.78 21.85
CA LEU A 39 10.75 -10.37 20.57
C LEU A 39 10.22 -11.23 19.41
N VAL A 40 10.12 -12.56 19.61
CA VAL A 40 9.50 -13.47 18.63
C VAL A 40 8.00 -13.13 18.46
N PHE A 41 7.28 -12.91 19.57
CA PHE A 41 5.88 -12.51 19.53
C PHE A 41 5.72 -11.16 18.83
N TYR A 42 6.60 -10.18 19.10
CA TYR A 42 6.62 -8.88 18.43
C TYR A 42 6.93 -9.03 16.93
N ILE A 43 7.90 -9.87 16.55
CA ILE A 43 8.23 -10.12 15.13
C ILE A 43 7.06 -10.80 14.44
N VAL A 44 6.47 -11.86 15.03
CA VAL A 44 5.33 -12.59 14.44
C VAL A 44 4.13 -11.67 14.29
N THR A 45 3.74 -10.91 15.33
CA THR A 45 2.61 -9.97 15.25
C THR A 45 2.90 -8.76 14.35
N SER A 46 4.18 -8.38 14.15
CA SER A 46 4.57 -7.33 13.21
C SER A 46 4.58 -7.83 11.76
N HIS A 47 4.87 -9.12 11.53
CA HIS A 47 4.75 -9.75 10.21
C HIS A 47 3.29 -9.96 9.80
N ASP A 48 2.41 -10.30 10.73
CA ASP A 48 0.96 -10.42 10.44
C ASP A 48 0.33 -9.06 10.06
N LYS A 49 0.88 -7.95 10.55
CA LYS A 49 0.45 -6.60 10.13
C LYS A 49 0.91 -6.22 8.72
N LYS A 50 1.88 -6.92 8.12
CA LYS A 50 2.37 -6.65 6.74
C LYS A 50 1.62 -7.42 5.65
N GLY A 51 0.78 -8.40 6.00
CA GLY A 51 0.17 -9.30 5.01
C GLY A 51 -1.30 -9.07 4.66
N GLY A 52 -2.06 -8.26 5.39
CA GLY A 52 -3.51 -8.23 5.21
C GLY A 52 -4.21 -6.89 5.35
N GLY A 53 -3.61 -5.92 6.00
CA GLY A 53 -4.14 -4.55 6.08
C GLY A 53 -4.00 -3.81 4.75
N ALA A 54 -4.85 -2.83 4.48
CA ALA A 54 -4.64 -1.90 3.36
C ALA A 54 -3.28 -1.21 3.52
N THR A 55 -2.62 -0.95 2.39
CA THR A 55 -1.43 -0.09 2.36
C THR A 55 -1.75 1.24 3.06
N ALA A 56 -0.85 1.71 3.92
CA ALA A 56 -1.09 2.95 4.66
C ALA A 56 -1.43 4.10 3.69
N GLY A 57 -2.58 4.71 3.89
CA GLY A 57 -3.07 5.78 3.04
C GLY A 57 -3.83 5.34 1.79
N ALA A 58 -3.82 4.06 1.41
CA ALA A 58 -4.49 3.58 0.21
C ALA A 58 -6.02 3.51 0.35
N ILE A 59 -6.70 3.64 -0.78
CA ILE A 59 -8.11 3.30 -0.97
C ILE A 59 -8.16 1.83 -1.39
N ARG A 60 -8.66 0.96 -0.51
CA ARG A 60 -8.80 -0.47 -0.81
C ARG A 60 -10.11 -0.79 -1.49
N VAL A 61 -10.00 -1.49 -2.61
CA VAL A 61 -11.16 -2.02 -3.36
C VAL A 61 -11.10 -3.55 -3.32
N THR A 62 -12.20 -4.16 -2.90
CA THR A 62 -12.35 -5.63 -2.82
C THR A 62 -13.74 -6.03 -3.23
N SER A 63 -13.93 -7.32 -3.48
CA SER A 63 -15.25 -7.93 -3.68
C SER A 63 -15.60 -8.87 -2.53
N SER A 64 -16.89 -9.16 -2.38
CA SER A 64 -17.37 -10.16 -1.40
C SER A 64 -16.92 -11.60 -1.73
N LYS A 65 -16.37 -11.83 -2.93
CA LYS A 65 -15.84 -13.12 -3.42
C LYS A 65 -14.35 -13.28 -3.15
N LEU A 66 -13.73 -12.34 -2.42
CA LEU A 66 -12.27 -12.28 -2.25
C LEU A 66 -11.68 -13.60 -1.78
N VAL A 67 -10.68 -14.09 -2.52
CA VAL A 67 -9.88 -15.25 -2.12
C VAL A 67 -8.96 -14.83 -0.99
N ALA A 68 -9.25 -15.33 0.21
CA ALA A 68 -8.49 -15.05 1.42
C ALA A 68 -7.42 -16.12 1.68
N GLN A 69 -6.43 -15.76 2.51
CA GLN A 69 -5.47 -16.70 3.05
C GLN A 69 -6.18 -17.68 4.00
N PRO A 70 -5.78 -18.96 4.05
CA PRO A 70 -6.44 -19.97 4.89
C PRO A 70 -6.57 -19.52 6.34
N GLY A 71 -7.78 -19.62 6.89
CA GLY A 71 -8.07 -19.27 8.28
C GLY A 71 -8.10 -17.77 8.61
N THR A 72 -8.06 -16.88 7.62
CA THR A 72 -8.07 -15.42 7.79
C THR A 72 -9.04 -14.74 6.85
N SER A 73 -9.27 -13.43 7.05
CA SER A 73 -9.95 -12.55 6.10
C SER A 73 -8.98 -11.78 5.19
N ASN A 74 -7.66 -12.05 5.30
CA ASN A 74 -6.65 -11.34 4.56
C ASN A 74 -6.61 -11.77 3.09
N PRO A 75 -6.51 -10.85 2.13
CA PRO A 75 -6.36 -11.19 0.72
C PRO A 75 -5.17 -12.12 0.47
N LYS A 76 -5.33 -13.10 -0.40
CA LYS A 76 -4.22 -13.93 -0.86
C LYS A 76 -3.32 -13.17 -1.84
N ALA A 77 -3.92 -12.28 -2.65
CA ALA A 77 -3.20 -11.36 -3.53
C ALA A 77 -3.67 -9.92 -3.32
N VAL A 78 -2.72 -9.01 -3.14
CA VAL A 78 -2.92 -7.55 -3.07
C VAL A 78 -2.14 -6.92 -4.21
N VAL A 79 -2.82 -6.16 -5.06
CA VAL A 79 -2.20 -5.30 -6.07
C VAL A 79 -2.24 -3.87 -5.56
N SER A 80 -1.07 -3.30 -5.28
CA SER A 80 -0.95 -1.90 -4.85
C SER A 80 -0.54 -1.04 -6.04
N LEU A 81 -1.33 -0.01 -6.32
CA LEU A 81 -1.19 0.92 -7.44
C LEU A 81 -0.87 2.30 -6.88
N TYR A 82 0.27 2.85 -7.29
CA TYR A 82 0.69 4.21 -6.94
C TYR A 82 0.62 5.06 -8.20
N GLU A 83 -0.29 6.01 -8.23
CA GLU A 83 -0.66 6.72 -9.44
C GLU A 83 -0.82 8.21 -9.19
N ASP A 84 -0.52 9.00 -10.23
CA ASP A 84 -0.75 10.44 -10.28
C ASP A 84 -1.69 10.74 -11.45
N PHE A 85 -2.80 11.43 -11.21
CA PHE A 85 -3.81 11.71 -12.23
C PHE A 85 -3.30 12.61 -13.37
N LEU A 86 -2.18 13.29 -13.18
CA LEU A 86 -1.55 14.07 -14.25
C LEU A 86 -0.56 13.24 -15.08
N CYS A 87 -0.11 12.10 -14.56
CA CYS A 87 0.93 11.28 -15.19
C CYS A 87 0.40 10.59 -16.47
N PRO A 88 0.97 10.87 -17.65
CA PRO A 88 0.53 10.23 -18.90
C PRO A 88 0.73 8.71 -18.89
N ALA A 89 1.79 8.22 -18.23
CA ALA A 89 2.07 6.80 -18.11
C ALA A 89 1.00 6.09 -17.25
N CYS A 90 0.51 6.73 -16.16
CA CYS A 90 -0.62 6.22 -15.38
C CYS A 90 -1.89 6.12 -16.23
N GLY A 91 -2.20 7.14 -17.01
CA GLY A 91 -3.33 7.09 -17.91
C GLY A 91 -3.22 5.99 -18.97
N ASN A 92 -2.03 5.74 -19.50
CA ASN A 92 -1.79 4.62 -20.43
C ASN A 92 -1.96 3.26 -19.72
N PHE A 93 -1.46 3.15 -18.49
CA PHE A 93 -1.63 1.96 -17.67
C PHE A 93 -3.12 1.69 -17.39
N GLU A 94 -3.87 2.67 -16.90
CA GLU A 94 -5.27 2.50 -16.54
C GLU A 94 -6.16 2.19 -17.75
N ARG A 95 -5.92 2.81 -18.90
CA ARG A 95 -6.63 2.47 -20.13
C ARG A 95 -6.30 1.07 -20.66
N GLY A 96 -5.09 0.56 -20.42
CA GLY A 96 -4.68 -0.77 -20.86
C GLY A 96 -4.98 -1.88 -19.86
N PHE A 97 -4.74 -1.64 -18.58
CA PHE A 97 -4.81 -2.64 -17.52
C PHE A 97 -6.02 -2.47 -16.59
N GLY A 98 -6.59 -1.26 -16.49
CA GLY A 98 -7.69 -0.95 -15.59
C GLY A 98 -8.88 -1.92 -15.72
N PRO A 99 -9.37 -2.24 -16.93
CA PRO A 99 -10.43 -3.24 -17.11
C PRO A 99 -10.06 -4.62 -16.55
N THR A 100 -8.82 -5.06 -16.73
CA THR A 100 -8.30 -6.32 -16.20
C THR A 100 -8.23 -6.29 -14.67
N VAL A 101 -7.66 -5.23 -14.08
CA VAL A 101 -7.61 -5.04 -12.63
C VAL A 101 -9.03 -5.03 -12.05
N SER A 102 -9.95 -4.29 -12.67
CA SER A 102 -11.35 -4.24 -12.27
C SER A 102 -12.00 -5.63 -12.29
N ARG A 103 -11.77 -6.40 -13.36
CA ARG A 103 -12.28 -7.77 -13.47
C ARG A 103 -11.70 -8.71 -12.40
N LEU A 104 -10.38 -8.62 -12.13
CA LEU A 104 -9.72 -9.40 -11.10
C LEU A 104 -10.29 -9.10 -9.70
N ILE A 105 -10.64 -7.84 -9.41
CA ILE A 105 -11.34 -7.46 -8.19
C ILE A 105 -12.74 -8.11 -8.14
N ASP A 106 -13.52 -7.99 -9.23
CA ASP A 106 -14.92 -8.43 -9.26
C ASP A 106 -15.08 -9.94 -9.11
N ILE A 107 -14.13 -10.73 -9.64
CA ILE A 107 -14.09 -12.19 -9.43
C ILE A 107 -13.49 -12.57 -8.08
N GLY A 108 -12.94 -11.64 -7.32
CA GLY A 108 -12.33 -11.86 -6.01
C GLY A 108 -10.90 -12.37 -6.04
N ALA A 109 -10.24 -12.31 -7.20
CA ALA A 109 -8.84 -12.75 -7.33
C ALA A 109 -7.88 -11.88 -6.52
N ILE A 110 -8.14 -10.57 -6.42
CA ILE A 110 -7.28 -9.60 -5.75
C ILE A 110 -8.07 -8.66 -4.84
N ALA A 111 -7.39 -8.09 -3.85
CA ALA A 111 -7.67 -6.76 -3.34
C ALA A 111 -6.78 -5.75 -4.07
N ALA A 112 -7.32 -4.60 -4.47
CA ALA A 112 -6.54 -3.51 -5.05
C ALA A 112 -6.43 -2.36 -4.05
N ASP A 113 -5.21 -1.89 -3.83
CA ASP A 113 -4.87 -0.73 -2.98
C ASP A 113 -4.44 0.42 -3.87
N TYR A 114 -5.30 1.42 -4.06
CA TYR A 114 -5.01 2.61 -4.84
C TYR A 114 -4.44 3.71 -3.92
N THR A 115 -3.22 4.15 -4.19
CA THR A 115 -2.58 5.28 -3.51
C THR A 115 -2.38 6.39 -4.53
N MET A 116 -3.27 7.39 -4.46
CA MET A 116 -3.17 8.56 -5.32
C MET A 116 -2.12 9.50 -4.77
N VAL A 117 -1.03 9.67 -5.52
CA VAL A 117 0.10 10.54 -5.19
C VAL A 117 0.07 11.82 -6.02
N ASP A 118 0.92 12.79 -5.68
CA ASP A 118 0.94 14.13 -6.27
C ASP A 118 2.33 14.57 -6.73
N ILE A 119 3.12 13.60 -7.24
CA ILE A 119 4.52 13.80 -7.65
C ILE A 119 4.65 14.92 -8.70
N LEU A 120 3.66 15.03 -9.60
CA LEU A 120 3.65 16.05 -10.66
C LEU A 120 2.97 17.37 -10.24
N SER A 121 2.54 17.48 -8.97
CA SER A 121 1.87 18.69 -8.49
C SER A 121 2.81 19.89 -8.51
N SER A 122 2.33 21.01 -9.04
CA SER A 122 3.08 22.27 -9.07
C SER A 122 2.13 23.45 -9.25
N PRO A 123 2.57 24.69 -8.89
CA PRO A 123 1.78 25.89 -9.17
C PRO A 123 1.50 26.11 -10.67
N ARG A 124 2.31 25.55 -11.58
CA ARG A 124 2.13 25.70 -13.03
C ARG A 124 0.94 24.89 -13.56
N ASN A 125 0.55 23.83 -12.87
CA ASN A 125 -0.59 22.98 -13.21
C ASN A 125 -1.72 23.11 -12.18
N ASP A 126 -1.77 24.23 -11.46
CA ASP A 126 -2.81 24.52 -10.46
C ASP A 126 -2.87 23.46 -9.34
N ASN A 127 -1.74 22.80 -9.07
CA ASN A 127 -1.64 21.66 -8.17
C ASN A 127 -2.67 20.56 -8.48
N TYR A 128 -2.93 20.34 -9.77
CA TYR A 128 -3.96 19.42 -10.23
C TYR A 128 -3.80 18.01 -9.64
N SER A 129 -2.58 17.45 -9.65
CA SER A 129 -2.32 16.12 -9.08
C SER A 129 -2.81 16.01 -7.64
N ALA A 130 -2.43 16.97 -6.78
CA ALA A 130 -2.84 17.01 -5.38
C ALA A 130 -4.36 17.17 -5.24
N ARG A 131 -4.98 18.08 -6.02
CA ARG A 131 -6.44 18.32 -5.96
C ARG A 131 -7.25 17.12 -6.46
N ALA A 132 -6.84 16.50 -7.56
CA ALA A 132 -7.51 15.32 -8.11
C ALA A 132 -7.37 14.11 -7.17
N ALA A 133 -6.16 13.90 -6.60
CA ALA A 133 -5.93 12.88 -5.58
C ALA A 133 -6.79 13.11 -4.33
N ALA A 134 -6.82 14.33 -3.79
CA ALA A 134 -7.67 14.67 -2.63
C ALA A 134 -9.17 14.46 -2.95
N ALA A 135 -9.61 14.80 -4.15
CA ALA A 135 -10.98 14.55 -4.59
C ALA A 135 -11.32 13.05 -4.64
N ALA A 136 -10.39 12.21 -5.10
CA ALA A 136 -10.56 10.77 -5.11
C ALA A 136 -10.78 10.19 -3.69
N TYR A 137 -10.05 10.68 -2.68
CA TYR A 137 -10.31 10.31 -1.28
C TYR A 137 -11.67 10.79 -0.79
N CYS A 138 -12.12 11.98 -1.18
CA CYS A 138 -13.46 12.47 -0.84
C CYS A 138 -14.56 11.56 -1.42
N VAL A 139 -14.40 11.11 -2.66
CA VAL A 139 -15.33 10.20 -3.33
C VAL A 139 -15.31 8.81 -2.68
N ALA A 140 -14.12 8.31 -2.35
CA ALA A 140 -13.96 7.00 -1.72
C ALA A 140 -14.56 6.93 -0.31
N ASP A 141 -14.52 8.02 0.45
CA ASP A 141 -15.18 8.12 1.76
C ASP A 141 -16.71 7.92 1.67
N GLU A 142 -17.31 8.32 0.56
CA GLU A 142 -18.75 8.20 0.36
C GLU A 142 -19.11 6.85 -0.27
N SER A 143 -18.35 6.41 -1.29
CA SER A 143 -18.61 5.15 -1.99
C SER A 143 -17.38 4.64 -2.74
N ILE A 144 -16.99 3.41 -2.46
CA ILE A 144 -15.90 2.71 -3.18
C ILE A 144 -16.27 2.45 -4.64
N ASP A 145 -17.53 2.12 -4.93
CA ASP A 145 -17.98 1.91 -6.31
C ASP A 145 -17.98 3.22 -7.12
N ALA A 146 -18.30 4.33 -6.47
CA ALA A 146 -18.19 5.64 -7.10
C ALA A 146 -16.72 6.04 -7.29
N PHE A 147 -15.83 5.71 -6.34
CA PHE A 147 -14.40 5.91 -6.53
C PHE A 147 -13.89 5.18 -7.76
N ARG A 148 -14.26 3.92 -7.98
CA ARG A 148 -13.85 3.16 -9.17
C ARG A 148 -14.25 3.89 -10.47
N ARG A 149 -15.48 4.39 -10.57
CA ARG A 149 -15.95 5.14 -11.74
C ARG A 149 -15.24 6.49 -11.88
N PHE A 150 -15.08 7.22 -10.79
CA PHE A 150 -14.39 8.51 -10.77
C PHE A 150 -12.92 8.38 -11.18
N HIS A 151 -12.23 7.39 -10.67
CA HIS A 151 -10.86 7.06 -11.01
C HIS A 151 -10.70 6.76 -12.50
N THR A 152 -11.54 5.88 -13.05
CA THR A 152 -11.56 5.57 -14.49
C THR A 152 -11.83 6.82 -15.33
N ALA A 153 -12.78 7.68 -14.91
CA ALA A 153 -13.09 8.91 -15.62
C ALA A 153 -11.92 9.88 -15.68
N LEU A 154 -11.18 10.05 -14.54
CA LEU A 154 -10.03 10.95 -14.49
C LEU A 154 -8.86 10.50 -15.39
N PHE A 155 -8.73 9.20 -15.66
CA PHE A 155 -7.72 8.66 -16.56
C PHE A 155 -8.22 8.48 -18.01
N SER A 156 -9.48 8.81 -18.30
CA SER A 156 -9.99 8.76 -19.67
C SER A 156 -9.27 9.79 -20.56
N LYS A 157 -9.21 9.51 -21.87
CA LYS A 157 -8.54 10.42 -22.83
C LYS A 157 -9.19 11.80 -22.90
N ASP A 158 -10.49 11.87 -22.62
CA ASP A 158 -11.26 13.12 -22.74
C ASP A 158 -11.10 14.02 -21.50
N ILE A 159 -10.71 13.43 -20.35
CA ILE A 159 -10.67 14.14 -19.07
C ILE A 159 -9.23 14.35 -18.59
N GLN A 160 -8.35 13.36 -18.75
CA GLN A 160 -6.97 13.48 -18.29
C GLN A 160 -6.26 14.65 -18.99
N PRO A 161 -5.80 15.68 -18.25
CA PRO A 161 -5.12 16.80 -18.89
C PRO A 161 -3.71 16.41 -19.35
N SER A 162 -3.20 17.11 -20.34
CA SER A 162 -1.80 16.96 -20.74
C SER A 162 -0.90 17.52 -19.64
N GLU A 163 0.16 16.77 -19.26
CA GLU A 163 1.17 17.20 -18.29
C GLU A 163 1.80 18.56 -18.64
N VAL A 164 2.01 18.80 -19.93
CA VAL A 164 2.55 20.06 -20.47
C VAL A 164 1.44 21.03 -20.94
N GLY A 165 0.19 20.76 -20.58
CA GLY A 165 -0.96 21.56 -20.93
C GLY A 165 -0.98 22.92 -20.22
N LYS A 166 -1.97 23.75 -20.62
CA LYS A 166 -2.19 25.07 -20.02
C LYS A 166 -3.49 25.16 -19.22
N THR A 167 -4.33 24.15 -19.32
CA THR A 167 -5.65 24.10 -18.67
C THR A 167 -5.79 22.77 -17.92
N PHE A 168 -6.22 22.86 -16.67
CA PHE A 168 -6.38 21.73 -15.79
C PHE A 168 -7.78 21.76 -15.17
N PRO A 169 -8.46 20.61 -15.00
CA PRO A 169 -9.75 20.55 -14.31
C PRO A 169 -9.69 21.26 -12.94
N ASP A 170 -10.61 22.17 -12.72
CA ASP A 170 -10.80 22.84 -11.43
C ASP A 170 -11.65 21.99 -10.47
N ASN A 171 -11.89 22.49 -9.27
CA ASN A 171 -12.72 21.80 -8.29
C ASN A 171 -14.17 21.64 -8.77
N ALA A 172 -14.69 22.59 -9.56
CA ALA A 172 -16.05 22.48 -10.11
C ALA A 172 -16.16 21.29 -11.06
N LYS A 173 -15.15 21.10 -11.93
CA LYS A 173 -15.11 19.93 -12.84
C LYS A 173 -14.91 18.62 -12.06
N LEU A 174 -14.06 18.59 -11.03
CA LEU A 174 -13.90 17.41 -10.18
C LEU A 174 -15.19 17.04 -9.45
N ILE A 175 -15.97 18.04 -8.99
CA ILE A 175 -17.28 17.83 -8.36
C ILE A 175 -18.30 17.29 -9.38
N GLU A 176 -18.30 17.83 -10.61
CA GLU A 176 -19.16 17.33 -11.70
C GLU A 176 -18.88 15.86 -11.97
N LEU A 177 -17.60 15.47 -12.16
CA LEU A 177 -17.18 14.09 -12.39
C LEU A 177 -17.55 13.17 -11.20
N ALA A 178 -17.45 13.66 -9.97
CA ALA A 178 -17.90 12.92 -8.81
C ALA A 178 -19.43 12.67 -8.83
N ARG A 179 -20.22 13.64 -9.27
CA ARG A 179 -21.67 13.46 -9.44
C ARG A 179 -21.98 12.45 -10.55
N GLU A 180 -21.28 12.53 -11.68
CA GLU A 180 -21.40 11.56 -12.77
C GLU A 180 -21.00 10.14 -12.30
N ALA A 181 -20.01 10.04 -11.41
CA ALA A 181 -19.64 8.79 -10.74
C ALA A 181 -20.70 8.29 -9.73
N GLY A 182 -21.75 9.05 -9.47
CA GLY A 182 -22.90 8.65 -8.66
C GLY A 182 -22.82 9.04 -7.19
N VAL A 183 -21.97 10.00 -6.82
CA VAL A 183 -21.95 10.54 -5.46
C VAL A 183 -22.50 11.96 -5.41
N VAL A 184 -23.20 12.22 -4.31
CA VAL A 184 -23.79 13.51 -3.95
C VAL A 184 -23.47 13.80 -2.47
N GLY A 185 -24.14 14.75 -1.87
CA GLY A 185 -24.01 14.98 -0.43
C GLY A 185 -22.75 15.79 -0.06
N LYS A 186 -21.87 15.25 0.77
CA LYS A 186 -20.73 15.98 1.36
C LYS A 186 -19.49 16.09 0.45
N VAL A 187 -19.46 15.41 -0.67
CA VAL A 187 -18.29 15.39 -1.58
C VAL A 187 -17.92 16.79 -2.10
N PRO A 188 -18.87 17.66 -2.53
CA PRO A 188 -18.52 19.01 -2.94
C PRO A 188 -17.81 19.83 -1.85
N ASP A 189 -18.30 19.76 -0.60
CA ASP A 189 -17.68 20.48 0.52
C ASP A 189 -16.30 19.89 0.86
N CYS A 190 -16.16 18.56 0.80
CA CYS A 190 -14.90 17.88 1.02
C CYS A 190 -13.84 18.31 -0.03
N ILE A 191 -14.20 18.37 -1.30
CA ILE A 191 -13.30 18.80 -2.39
C ILE A 191 -12.94 20.28 -2.22
N ASN A 192 -13.94 21.13 -2.01
CA ASN A 192 -13.70 22.60 -1.90
C ASN A 192 -12.90 22.98 -0.66
N SER A 193 -13.06 22.27 0.45
CA SER A 193 -12.26 22.49 1.65
C SER A 193 -10.83 21.95 1.57
N GLY A 194 -10.52 21.14 0.56
CA GLY A 194 -9.21 20.50 0.43
C GLY A 194 -8.91 19.51 1.57
N LYS A 195 -9.95 18.87 2.12
CA LYS A 195 -9.87 17.97 3.31
C LYS A 195 -8.71 16.99 3.26
N TYR A 196 -8.40 16.44 2.08
CA TYR A 196 -7.38 15.41 1.92
C TYR A 196 -6.05 15.90 1.33
N LEU A 197 -5.85 17.20 1.08
CA LEU A 197 -4.59 17.71 0.54
C LEU A 197 -3.39 17.36 1.43
N SER A 198 -3.51 17.58 2.74
CA SER A 198 -2.43 17.23 3.69
C SER A 198 -2.19 15.71 3.82
N LYS A 199 -3.18 14.87 3.51
CA LYS A 199 -3.00 13.43 3.45
C LYS A 199 -2.24 13.01 2.19
N VAL A 200 -2.56 13.62 1.05
CA VAL A 200 -1.92 13.33 -0.23
C VAL A 200 -0.47 13.77 -0.22
N ASP A 201 -0.20 14.96 0.34
CA ASP A 201 1.14 15.47 0.53
C ASP A 201 1.99 14.48 1.35
N GLY A 202 3.10 14.06 0.77
CA GLY A 202 4.03 13.12 1.40
C GLY A 202 3.66 11.61 1.25
N LEU A 203 2.53 11.22 0.65
CA LEU A 203 2.22 9.79 0.44
C LEU A 203 3.28 9.09 -0.41
N ALA A 204 3.76 9.73 -1.47
CA ALA A 204 4.83 9.19 -2.32
C ALA A 204 6.10 8.93 -1.51
N ALA A 205 6.54 9.91 -0.72
CA ALA A 205 7.72 9.79 0.13
C ALA A 205 7.56 8.72 1.21
N ALA A 206 6.40 8.67 1.88
CA ALA A 206 6.10 7.68 2.91
C ALA A 206 6.09 6.24 2.37
N ALA A 207 5.70 6.05 1.11
CA ALA A 207 5.69 4.76 0.42
C ALA A 207 7.00 4.46 -0.34
N ASN A 208 7.97 5.38 -0.31
CA ASN A 208 9.23 5.33 -1.08
C ASN A 208 8.96 5.17 -2.58
N ILE A 209 8.03 5.98 -3.11
CA ILE A 209 7.64 5.99 -4.53
C ILE A 209 8.29 7.20 -5.20
N HIS A 210 9.05 6.95 -6.26
CA HIS A 210 9.80 7.96 -7.00
C HIS A 210 9.32 8.14 -8.44
N ALA A 211 8.49 7.22 -8.92
CA ALA A 211 7.92 7.24 -10.27
C ALA A 211 6.50 6.66 -10.27
N THR A 212 5.68 7.07 -11.24
CA THR A 212 4.33 6.56 -11.45
C THR A 212 4.11 6.15 -12.91
N PRO A 213 3.31 5.12 -13.18
CA PRO A 213 2.72 4.24 -12.19
C PRO A 213 3.73 3.30 -11.56
N THR A 214 3.68 3.07 -10.26
CA THR A 214 4.37 1.95 -9.61
C THR A 214 3.34 0.91 -9.19
N VAL A 215 3.56 -0.33 -9.61
CA VAL A 215 2.69 -1.48 -9.30
C VAL A 215 3.44 -2.43 -8.38
N LYS A 216 2.80 -2.85 -7.27
CA LYS A 216 3.35 -3.88 -6.37
C LYS A 216 2.35 -5.01 -6.20
N ILE A 217 2.82 -6.26 -6.19
CA ILE A 217 2.03 -7.43 -5.86
C ILE A 217 2.52 -7.99 -4.53
N ASN A 218 1.66 -8.06 -3.53
CA ASN A 218 2.01 -8.46 -2.16
C ASN A 218 3.23 -7.70 -1.61
N GLY A 219 3.34 -6.40 -1.92
CA GLY A 219 4.41 -5.51 -1.47
C GLY A 219 5.70 -5.56 -2.29
N THR A 220 5.83 -6.50 -3.23
CA THR A 220 6.98 -6.60 -4.15
C THR A 220 6.67 -5.86 -5.45
N GLU A 221 7.58 -5.03 -5.92
CA GLU A 221 7.43 -4.30 -7.17
C GLU A 221 7.26 -5.28 -8.34
N TYR A 222 6.33 -4.96 -9.22
CA TYR A 222 5.96 -5.76 -10.38
C TYR A 222 6.14 -4.93 -11.65
N GLU A 223 7.02 -5.39 -12.53
CA GLU A 223 7.19 -4.83 -13.86
C GLU A 223 6.04 -5.29 -14.76
N TRP A 224 5.09 -4.41 -15.00
CA TRP A 224 3.92 -4.69 -15.83
C TRP A 224 4.29 -4.68 -17.32
N SER A 225 3.76 -5.62 -18.07
CA SER A 225 4.02 -5.77 -19.52
C SER A 225 2.72 -5.89 -20.32
N THR A 226 1.92 -6.90 -20.04
CA THR A 226 0.60 -7.10 -20.66
C THR A 226 -0.45 -7.49 -19.62
N PRO A 227 -1.75 -7.23 -19.88
CA PRO A 227 -2.84 -7.70 -19.02
C PRO A 227 -2.80 -9.22 -18.78
N GLU A 228 -2.45 -10.01 -19.81
CA GLU A 228 -2.34 -11.46 -19.72
C GLU A 228 -1.23 -11.88 -18.75
N ALA A 229 -0.08 -11.19 -18.79
CA ALA A 229 1.03 -11.45 -17.86
C ALA A 229 0.63 -11.14 -16.41
N LEU A 230 -0.15 -10.07 -16.18
CA LEU A 230 -0.70 -9.75 -14.86
C LEU A 230 -1.65 -10.86 -14.39
N VAL A 231 -2.59 -11.31 -15.25
CA VAL A 231 -3.50 -12.41 -14.92
C VAL A 231 -2.74 -13.69 -14.59
N ALA A 232 -1.73 -14.05 -15.39
CA ALA A 232 -0.89 -15.21 -15.14
C ALA A 232 -0.19 -15.11 -13.78
N LYS A 233 0.36 -13.93 -13.45
CA LYS A 233 1.01 -13.68 -12.15
C LYS A 233 0.05 -13.80 -10.97
N ILE A 234 -1.16 -13.29 -11.10
CA ILE A 234 -2.19 -13.44 -10.06
C ILE A 234 -2.63 -14.90 -9.94
N LYS A 235 -2.79 -15.62 -11.07
CA LYS A 235 -3.14 -17.05 -11.08
C LYS A 235 -2.10 -17.92 -10.35
N GLU A 236 -0.80 -17.61 -10.46
CA GLU A 236 0.26 -18.27 -9.66
C GLU A 236 0.01 -18.13 -8.14
N ILE A 237 -0.53 -17.00 -7.69
CA ILE A 237 -0.71 -16.69 -6.28
C ILE A 237 -2.00 -17.32 -5.74
N VAL A 238 -3.13 -17.09 -6.43
CA VAL A 238 -4.46 -17.46 -5.92
C VAL A 238 -4.91 -18.84 -6.38
N GLY A 239 -4.31 -19.37 -7.44
CA GLY A 239 -4.76 -20.57 -8.16
C GLY A 239 -5.78 -20.24 -9.24
N ASP A 240 -6.35 -21.30 -9.83
CA ASP A 240 -7.38 -21.16 -10.85
C ASP A 240 -8.74 -20.94 -10.17
N ILE A 241 -9.38 -19.82 -10.46
CA ILE A 241 -10.71 -19.47 -9.95
C ILE A 241 -11.64 -19.12 -11.11
N PRO A 242 -12.97 -19.28 -10.95
CA PRO A 242 -13.92 -19.00 -12.01
C PRO A 242 -13.79 -17.57 -12.56
N GLY A 243 -13.66 -17.42 -13.87
CA GLY A 243 -13.53 -16.14 -14.56
C GLY A 243 -12.12 -15.59 -14.71
N MET A 244 -11.09 -16.35 -14.26
CA MET A 244 -9.69 -15.93 -14.38
C MET A 244 -9.25 -15.75 -15.83
N ASP A 245 -9.57 -16.72 -16.70
CA ASP A 245 -9.13 -16.68 -18.11
C ASP A 245 -9.78 -15.55 -18.91
N THR A 246 -10.95 -15.08 -18.50
CA THR A 246 -11.64 -13.94 -19.14
C THR A 246 -11.18 -12.57 -18.62
N ALA A 247 -10.38 -12.53 -17.56
CA ALA A 247 -9.92 -11.27 -16.99
C ALA A 247 -8.94 -10.54 -17.92
N ALA A 248 -8.11 -11.28 -18.66
CA ALA A 248 -7.15 -10.72 -19.61
C ALA A 248 -7.79 -10.11 -20.86
N THR A 249 -9.00 -10.54 -21.22
CA THR A 249 -9.73 -10.11 -22.43
C THR A 249 -10.80 -9.06 -22.13
N ALA A 250 -10.78 -8.44 -20.95
CA ALA A 250 -11.71 -7.38 -20.61
C ALA A 250 -11.57 -6.21 -21.60
N PRO A 251 -12.67 -5.69 -22.18
CA PRO A 251 -12.61 -4.59 -23.14
C PRO A 251 -12.02 -3.35 -22.45
N ALA A 252 -11.22 -2.60 -23.20
CA ALA A 252 -10.75 -1.29 -22.75
C ALA A 252 -11.97 -0.36 -22.56
N ALA A 253 -11.98 0.39 -21.47
CA ALA A 253 -13.04 1.36 -21.14
C ALA A 253 -12.93 2.63 -22.00
#